data_b34e9d0d3543d217fba6675e99523a1f
#
_entry.id   b34e9d0d3543d217fba6675e99523a1f
#
_cell.length_a   1.000
_cell.length_b   1.000
_cell.length_c   1.000
_cell.angle_alpha   90.00
_cell.angle_beta   90.00
_cell.angle_gamma   90.00
#
_symmetry.space_group_name_H-M   'P 1'
#
loop_
_entity.id
_entity.type
_entity.pdbx_description
1 polymer ?
#
loop_
_entity_poly.entity_id
_entity_poly.type
_entity_poly.pdbx_seq_one_letter_code
_entity_poly.pdbx_strand_id
1 'polypeptide(L)'
;MRILTVPIGILSFAAILIFLITRLRKKIGVAWFIGALASFSVWCWIFYLKRTPESVFSIWWQNLELGFLLDNISWSYMAASATMLFFMMASAPSRLNSDSSSNDWGFFLLITAIVMATVASDSGWSMVFGWFLFDLLTVGVQFFSHQKIYPFESLEIILFIRIFSIFLAAVAIAIGNSIELNPAQSFLEGQRETILLIACAMRAGLFPFFEPFQKENETRKGLNTFVELSSVALVLPAFIRIDSSAMGNDAYGFFMFFSTLSVICGGLGMIFSNKNASERRYFILTLTGLSFISALRFQPTASVVWGISLLVLTAPLFLYDIRSRLLNVVQVISGLLLSGIPRTPAASGWRGLVLVPPSFFDFFLMISFACLLTKFFSDLTVQSPAHPALQDRRMNAIYPFGFMVSVIAYGVIAALSWNFYSDNGMIPASIITLIIAFIIGFRSVWLRFFTQTNTFFSWFREIFFTIWKIFLWIIQFRWLEAPIGWIMNGLSAIIDFISGIFEAPGGILWKFLILIIVLFLVIGI
;
A
#
# COMPACT_ATOMS: atom_id res chain seq x y z
N MET A 1 -23.99 -11.07 -6.53
CA MET A 1 -24.18 -9.76 -5.86
C MET A 1 -24.12 -9.85 -4.33
N ARG A 2 -24.94 -10.67 -3.65
CA ARG A 2 -24.97 -10.75 -2.16
C ARG A 2 -23.61 -11.09 -1.52
N ILE A 3 -22.75 -11.79 -2.20
CA ILE A 3 -21.51 -12.35 -1.66
C ILE A 3 -20.48 -11.24 -1.33
N LEU A 4 -20.29 -10.27 -2.22
CA LEU A 4 -19.34 -9.16 -2.03
C LEU A 4 -19.97 -7.99 -1.23
N THR A 5 -21.28 -7.77 -1.40
CA THR A 5 -21.97 -6.65 -0.71
C THR A 5 -22.07 -6.87 0.81
N VAL A 6 -22.06 -8.13 1.28
CA VAL A 6 -22.14 -8.44 2.71
C VAL A 6 -20.95 -7.89 3.49
N PRO A 7 -19.67 -8.22 3.16
CA PRO A 7 -18.52 -7.70 3.92
C PRO A 7 -18.43 -6.16 3.83
N ILE A 8 -18.66 -5.57 2.66
CA ILE A 8 -18.66 -4.12 2.48
C ILE A 8 -19.80 -3.48 3.31
N GLY A 9 -21.00 -4.08 3.31
CA GLY A 9 -22.14 -3.61 4.07
C GLY A 9 -21.89 -3.67 5.59
N ILE A 10 -21.31 -4.77 6.09
CA ILE A 10 -20.97 -4.91 7.52
C ILE A 10 -19.99 -3.81 7.94
N LEU A 11 -18.92 -3.59 7.17
CA LEU A 11 -17.91 -2.57 7.48
C LEU A 11 -18.48 -1.16 7.43
N SER A 12 -19.24 -0.84 6.40
CA SER A 12 -19.87 0.48 6.24
C SER A 12 -20.89 0.77 7.33
N PHE A 13 -21.74 -0.20 7.64
CA PHE A 13 -22.73 -0.08 8.72
C PHE A 13 -22.07 0.11 10.08
N ALA A 14 -21.06 -0.71 10.41
CA ALA A 14 -20.32 -0.60 11.65
C ALA A 14 -19.59 0.75 11.76
N ALA A 15 -19.04 1.26 10.66
CA ALA A 15 -18.40 2.58 10.63
C ALA A 15 -19.40 3.70 10.92
N ILE A 16 -20.58 3.70 10.28
CA ILE A 16 -21.65 4.66 10.53
C ILE A 16 -22.08 4.60 11.99
N LEU A 17 -22.25 3.40 12.54
CA LEU A 17 -22.63 3.20 13.92
C LEU A 17 -21.58 3.73 14.90
N ILE A 18 -20.29 3.54 14.61
CA ILE A 18 -19.20 4.12 15.38
C ILE A 18 -19.25 5.65 15.36
N PHE A 19 -19.40 6.28 14.18
CA PHE A 19 -19.49 7.74 14.08
C PHE A 19 -20.70 8.29 14.85
N LEU A 20 -21.82 7.60 14.81
CA LEU A 20 -23.03 7.98 15.55
C LEU A 20 -22.82 7.89 17.07
N ILE A 21 -22.25 6.78 17.56
CA ILE A 21 -21.97 6.58 18.99
C ILE A 21 -20.95 7.58 19.50
N THR A 22 -19.92 7.88 18.73
CA THR A 22 -18.88 8.83 19.13
C THR A 22 -19.44 10.24 19.26
N ARG A 23 -20.37 10.60 18.39
CA ARG A 23 -21.06 11.89 18.47
C ARG A 23 -21.98 11.98 19.70
N LEU A 24 -22.60 10.87 20.11
CA LEU A 24 -23.55 10.84 21.23
C LEU A 24 -22.86 10.68 22.59
N ARG A 25 -21.85 9.84 22.72
CA ARG A 25 -21.34 9.40 24.05
C ARG A 25 -19.82 9.33 24.22
N LYS A 26 -18.98 9.69 23.28
CA LYS A 26 -17.50 9.69 23.37
C LYS A 26 -16.84 8.47 24.09
N LYS A 27 -17.47 7.28 24.05
CA LYS A 27 -16.96 6.06 24.69
C LYS A 27 -16.05 5.30 23.71
N ILE A 28 -14.75 5.51 23.79
CA ILE A 28 -13.72 4.90 22.91
C ILE A 28 -13.77 3.37 22.96
N GLY A 29 -13.95 2.76 24.12
CA GLY A 29 -13.97 1.30 24.25
C GLY A 29 -15.15 0.61 23.53
N VAL A 30 -16.33 1.25 23.47
CA VAL A 30 -17.48 0.72 22.74
C VAL A 30 -17.23 0.78 21.23
N ALA A 31 -16.68 1.89 20.74
CA ALA A 31 -16.34 2.06 19.33
C ALA A 31 -15.31 1.01 18.88
N TRP A 32 -14.27 0.77 19.69
CA TRP A 32 -13.32 -0.28 19.44
C TRP A 32 -13.96 -1.67 19.39
N PHE A 33 -14.84 -2.01 20.34
CA PHE A 33 -15.47 -3.33 20.39
C PHE A 33 -16.31 -3.60 19.15
N ILE A 34 -17.10 -2.61 18.70
CA ILE A 34 -17.89 -2.71 17.46
C ILE A 34 -16.96 -2.92 16.25
N GLY A 35 -15.88 -2.15 16.16
CA GLY A 35 -14.88 -2.29 15.10
C GLY A 35 -14.21 -3.66 15.09
N ALA A 36 -13.85 -4.18 16.28
CA ALA A 36 -13.24 -5.50 16.42
C ALA A 36 -14.21 -6.62 16.02
N LEU A 37 -15.48 -6.52 16.43
CA LEU A 37 -16.52 -7.51 16.06
C LEU A 37 -16.78 -7.50 14.56
N ALA A 38 -16.91 -6.31 13.95
CA ALA A 38 -17.11 -6.17 12.52
C ALA A 38 -15.92 -6.71 11.72
N SER A 39 -14.70 -6.37 12.12
CA SER A 39 -13.49 -6.86 11.46
C SER A 39 -13.33 -8.37 11.53
N PHE A 40 -13.62 -8.98 12.68
CA PHE A 40 -13.62 -10.43 12.85
C PHE A 40 -14.70 -11.12 11.99
N SER A 41 -15.92 -10.59 11.98
CA SER A 41 -17.03 -11.13 11.18
C SER A 41 -16.69 -11.10 9.68
N VAL A 42 -16.14 -9.99 9.21
CA VAL A 42 -15.72 -9.87 7.81
C VAL A 42 -14.56 -10.80 7.49
N TRP A 43 -13.58 -10.92 8.40
CA TRP A 43 -12.46 -11.84 8.24
C TRP A 43 -12.95 -13.29 8.09
N CYS A 44 -13.83 -13.77 8.96
CA CYS A 44 -14.43 -15.09 8.85
C CYS A 44 -15.22 -15.27 7.54
N TRP A 45 -16.00 -14.24 7.15
CA TRP A 45 -16.80 -14.29 5.94
C TRP A 45 -15.95 -14.43 4.67
N ILE A 46 -14.84 -13.68 4.58
CA ILE A 46 -13.95 -13.73 3.41
C ILE A 46 -13.29 -15.11 3.29
N PHE A 47 -12.85 -15.72 4.40
CA PHE A 47 -12.31 -17.08 4.35
C PHE A 47 -13.38 -18.10 3.97
N TYR A 48 -14.63 -17.89 4.37
CA TYR A 48 -15.75 -18.72 3.91
C TYR A 48 -16.02 -18.56 2.41
N LEU A 49 -15.87 -17.38 1.84
CA LEU A 49 -16.07 -17.08 0.42
C LEU A 49 -15.14 -17.87 -0.51
N LYS A 50 -13.99 -18.33 -0.05
CA LYS A 50 -13.09 -19.19 -0.86
C LYS A 50 -13.76 -20.47 -1.38
N ARG A 51 -14.81 -20.92 -0.72
CA ARG A 51 -15.59 -22.11 -1.12
C ARG A 51 -16.62 -21.83 -2.22
N THR A 52 -16.85 -20.54 -2.51
CA THR A 52 -17.79 -20.15 -3.56
C THR A 52 -17.07 -20.10 -4.91
N PRO A 53 -17.76 -20.46 -6.01
CA PRO A 53 -17.18 -20.33 -7.34
C PRO A 53 -16.93 -18.88 -7.70
N GLU A 54 -16.05 -18.66 -8.67
CA GLU A 54 -15.81 -17.35 -9.26
C GLU A 54 -17.12 -16.72 -9.71
N SER A 55 -17.32 -15.46 -9.39
CA SER A 55 -18.55 -14.75 -9.70
C SER A 55 -18.24 -13.37 -10.25
N VAL A 56 -18.89 -13.04 -11.36
CA VAL A 56 -18.86 -11.72 -11.99
C VAL A 56 -20.22 -11.07 -11.75
N PHE A 57 -20.23 -9.79 -11.42
CA PHE A 57 -21.44 -9.01 -11.43
C PHE A 57 -21.14 -7.57 -11.82
N SER A 58 -22.08 -6.94 -12.52
CA SER A 58 -21.99 -5.55 -12.91
C SER A 58 -23.19 -4.76 -12.40
N ILE A 59 -22.94 -3.49 -12.13
CA ILE A 59 -23.95 -2.50 -11.80
C ILE A 59 -23.92 -1.46 -12.88
N TRP A 60 -25.03 -1.29 -13.59
CA TRP A 60 -25.17 -0.26 -14.61
C TRP A 60 -25.72 1.02 -13.99
N TRP A 61 -24.99 2.11 -14.19
CA TRP A 61 -25.45 3.44 -13.84
C TRP A 61 -25.34 4.33 -15.07
N GLN A 62 -26.47 4.61 -15.71
CA GLN A 62 -26.53 5.26 -17.01
C GLN A 62 -25.69 4.47 -18.05
N ASN A 63 -24.64 5.09 -18.59
CA ASN A 63 -23.72 4.48 -19.56
C ASN A 63 -22.43 3.93 -18.92
N LEU A 64 -22.33 3.92 -17.57
CA LEU A 64 -21.17 3.44 -16.82
C LEU A 64 -21.44 2.04 -16.31
N GLU A 65 -20.63 1.09 -16.72
CA GLU A 65 -20.62 -0.26 -16.16
C GLU A 65 -19.59 -0.35 -15.03
N LEU A 66 -20.07 -0.57 -13.84
CA LEU A 66 -19.23 -0.89 -12.68
C LEU A 66 -19.19 -2.42 -12.52
N GLY A 67 -18.16 -3.02 -13.11
CA GLY A 67 -17.93 -4.46 -13.05
C GLY A 67 -17.12 -4.86 -11.83
N PHE A 68 -17.48 -6.00 -11.23
CA PHE A 68 -16.77 -6.60 -10.11
C PHE A 68 -16.58 -8.10 -10.35
N LEU A 69 -15.35 -8.58 -10.12
CA LEU A 69 -14.94 -9.96 -10.28
C LEU A 69 -14.40 -10.53 -8.97
N LEU A 70 -15.00 -11.61 -8.51
CA LEU A 70 -14.48 -12.37 -7.37
C LEU A 70 -13.73 -13.59 -7.91
N ASP A 71 -12.45 -13.43 -8.16
CA ASP A 71 -11.49 -14.44 -8.58
C ASP A 71 -10.47 -14.74 -7.47
N ASN A 72 -9.53 -15.61 -7.75
CA ASN A 72 -8.44 -15.93 -6.82
C ASN A 72 -7.60 -14.72 -6.43
N ILE A 73 -7.37 -13.79 -7.36
CA ILE A 73 -6.57 -12.60 -7.14
C ILE A 73 -7.32 -11.67 -6.19
N SER A 74 -8.57 -11.31 -6.53
CA SER A 74 -9.43 -10.48 -5.68
C SER A 74 -9.59 -11.06 -4.29
N TRP A 75 -9.88 -12.37 -4.20
CA TRP A 75 -10.04 -13.04 -2.91
C TRP A 75 -8.78 -12.92 -2.05
N SER A 76 -7.60 -13.12 -2.64
CA SER A 76 -6.33 -13.07 -1.92
C SER A 76 -6.04 -11.70 -1.32
N TYR A 77 -6.26 -10.64 -2.09
CA TYR A 77 -6.08 -9.27 -1.62
C TYR A 77 -7.17 -8.83 -0.64
N MET A 78 -8.42 -9.30 -0.82
CA MET A 78 -9.48 -9.07 0.16
C MET A 78 -9.17 -9.76 1.48
N ALA A 79 -8.68 -11.01 1.46
CA ALA A 79 -8.28 -11.75 2.65
C ALA A 79 -7.08 -11.08 3.35
N ALA A 80 -6.10 -10.59 2.58
CA ALA A 80 -4.98 -9.84 3.12
C ALA A 80 -5.43 -8.52 3.78
N SER A 81 -6.32 -7.76 3.13
CA SER A 81 -6.86 -6.50 3.67
C SER A 81 -7.72 -6.74 4.92
N ALA A 82 -8.55 -7.79 4.92
CA ALA A 82 -9.32 -8.19 6.11
C ALA A 82 -8.41 -8.59 7.27
N THR A 83 -7.32 -9.32 6.98
CA THR A 83 -6.34 -9.73 7.99
C THR A 83 -5.60 -8.52 8.56
N MET A 84 -5.22 -7.57 7.71
CA MET A 84 -4.61 -6.31 8.13
C MET A 84 -5.54 -5.51 9.03
N LEU A 85 -6.82 -5.37 8.66
CA LEU A 85 -7.83 -4.71 9.49
C LEU A 85 -8.02 -5.42 10.83
N PHE A 86 -8.18 -6.74 10.81
CA PHE A 86 -8.36 -7.52 12.04
C PHE A 86 -7.14 -7.41 12.97
N PHE A 87 -5.94 -7.47 12.43
CA PHE A 87 -4.71 -7.22 13.16
C PHE A 87 -4.70 -5.83 13.80
N MET A 88 -5.06 -4.79 13.04
CA MET A 88 -5.14 -3.42 13.55
C MET A 88 -6.10 -3.30 14.73
N MET A 89 -7.28 -3.91 14.62
CA MET A 89 -8.28 -3.91 15.69
C MET A 89 -7.83 -4.75 16.90
N ALA A 90 -7.21 -5.90 16.70
CA ALA A 90 -6.71 -6.75 17.79
C ALA A 90 -5.53 -6.11 18.55
N SER A 91 -4.65 -5.38 17.85
CA SER A 91 -3.51 -4.69 18.47
C SER A 91 -3.86 -3.33 19.09
N ALA A 92 -5.02 -2.80 18.79
CA ALA A 92 -5.48 -1.47 19.19
C ALA A 92 -5.59 -1.24 20.71
N PRO A 93 -5.97 -2.21 21.56
CA PRO A 93 -6.08 -1.99 23.00
C PRO A 93 -4.82 -1.43 23.64
N SER A 94 -3.64 -1.76 23.12
CA SER A 94 -2.36 -1.20 23.61
C SER A 94 -2.22 0.32 23.36
N ARG A 95 -3.07 0.89 22.52
CA ARG A 95 -3.07 2.30 22.08
C ARG A 95 -4.29 3.09 22.55
N LEU A 96 -5.24 2.46 23.24
CA LEU A 96 -6.48 3.13 23.69
C LEU A 96 -6.23 4.28 24.66
N ASN A 97 -5.10 4.26 25.36
CA ASN A 97 -4.69 5.32 26.30
C ASN A 97 -3.86 6.43 25.64
N SER A 98 -3.43 6.27 24.39
CA SER A 98 -2.76 7.29 23.63
C SER A 98 -3.77 7.94 22.69
N ASP A 99 -3.80 9.24 22.59
CA ASP A 99 -4.53 10.20 21.74
C ASP A 99 -5.37 9.68 20.53
N SER A 100 -5.81 8.42 20.53
CA SER A 100 -6.66 7.86 19.47
C SER A 100 -8.08 8.41 19.60
N SER A 101 -8.58 9.03 18.55
CA SER A 101 -9.98 9.40 18.50
C SER A 101 -10.85 8.18 18.20
N SER A 102 -12.02 8.13 18.80
CA SER A 102 -12.98 7.04 18.52
C SER A 102 -13.42 7.00 17.04
N ASN A 103 -13.32 8.11 16.32
CA ASN A 103 -13.60 8.19 14.88
C ASN A 103 -12.58 7.41 14.03
N ASP A 104 -11.35 7.26 14.49
CA ASP A 104 -10.31 6.55 13.74
C ASP A 104 -10.72 5.11 13.45
N TRP A 105 -11.46 4.47 14.36
CA TRP A 105 -11.98 3.11 14.17
C TRP A 105 -12.98 3.03 13.03
N GLY A 106 -13.86 4.04 12.90
CA GLY A 106 -14.79 4.14 11.78
C GLY A 106 -14.05 4.32 10.44
N PHE A 107 -12.99 5.12 10.44
CA PHE A 107 -12.19 5.31 9.24
C PHE A 107 -11.44 4.04 8.80
N PHE A 108 -10.89 3.26 9.72
CA PHE A 108 -10.30 1.95 9.38
C PHE A 108 -11.29 1.04 8.66
N LEU A 109 -12.53 0.97 9.14
CA LEU A 109 -13.57 0.15 8.53
C LEU A 109 -13.95 0.64 7.14
N LEU A 110 -14.19 1.95 6.96
CA LEU A 110 -14.53 2.53 5.66
C LEU A 110 -13.41 2.38 4.63
N ILE A 111 -12.16 2.63 5.02
CA ILE A 111 -11.00 2.43 4.15
C ILE A 111 -10.96 0.98 3.67
N THR A 112 -11.12 0.02 4.57
CA THR A 112 -11.11 -1.39 4.19
C THR A 112 -12.27 -1.76 3.27
N ALA A 113 -13.47 -1.21 3.51
CA ALA A 113 -14.63 -1.42 2.64
C ALA A 113 -14.36 -0.94 1.20
N ILE A 114 -13.77 0.25 1.05
CA ILE A 114 -13.39 0.80 -0.26
C ILE A 114 -12.28 -0.05 -0.90
N VAL A 115 -11.26 -0.45 -0.13
CA VAL A 115 -10.19 -1.33 -0.63
C VAL A 115 -10.77 -2.63 -1.16
N MET A 116 -11.66 -3.29 -0.42
CA MET A 116 -12.28 -4.55 -0.84
C MET A 116 -13.10 -4.38 -2.12
N ALA A 117 -13.87 -3.29 -2.23
CA ALA A 117 -14.62 -2.99 -3.45
C ALA A 117 -13.70 -2.76 -4.65
N THR A 118 -12.63 -1.98 -4.46
CA THR A 118 -11.69 -1.65 -5.55
C THR A 118 -10.85 -2.86 -5.97
N VAL A 119 -10.40 -3.69 -5.04
CA VAL A 119 -9.65 -4.92 -5.32
C VAL A 119 -10.49 -5.90 -6.14
N ALA A 120 -11.80 -5.93 -5.91
CA ALA A 120 -12.73 -6.75 -6.69
C ALA A 120 -13.17 -6.08 -8.00
N SER A 121 -12.70 -4.88 -8.34
CA SER A 121 -13.09 -4.22 -9.58
C SER A 121 -12.62 -5.02 -10.81
N ASP A 122 -13.52 -5.20 -11.79
CA ASP A 122 -13.28 -5.82 -13.08
C ASP A 122 -13.21 -4.76 -14.19
N SER A 123 -14.06 -3.75 -14.11
CA SER A 123 -14.03 -2.65 -15.06
C SER A 123 -13.07 -1.53 -14.63
N GLY A 124 -12.45 -0.86 -15.60
CA GLY A 124 -11.57 0.28 -15.35
C GLY A 124 -12.30 1.41 -14.58
N TRP A 125 -13.57 1.64 -14.88
CA TRP A 125 -14.36 2.67 -14.19
C TRP A 125 -14.60 2.35 -12.72
N SER A 126 -14.85 1.08 -12.37
CA SER A 126 -15.00 0.69 -10.96
C SER A 126 -13.69 0.88 -10.19
N MET A 127 -12.54 0.63 -10.82
CA MET A 127 -11.22 0.88 -10.25
C MET A 127 -10.99 2.38 -10.00
N VAL A 128 -11.19 3.23 -11.01
CA VAL A 128 -11.02 4.70 -10.91
C VAL A 128 -11.96 5.29 -9.86
N PHE A 129 -13.21 4.84 -9.83
CA PHE A 129 -14.18 5.27 -8.81
C PHE A 129 -13.73 4.87 -7.40
N GLY A 130 -13.22 3.66 -7.22
CA GLY A 130 -12.66 3.21 -5.95
C GLY A 130 -11.45 4.05 -5.51
N TRP A 131 -10.57 4.41 -6.44
CA TRP A 131 -9.44 5.30 -6.16
C TRP A 131 -9.89 6.69 -5.73
N PHE A 132 -10.87 7.24 -6.42
CA PHE A 132 -11.45 8.56 -6.08
C PHE A 132 -12.07 8.56 -4.68
N LEU A 133 -12.89 7.54 -4.36
CA LEU A 133 -13.51 7.40 -3.05
C LEU A 133 -12.46 7.26 -1.94
N PHE A 134 -11.39 6.51 -2.18
CA PHE A 134 -10.30 6.36 -1.23
C PHE A 134 -9.60 7.70 -0.95
N ASP A 135 -9.30 8.46 -1.99
CA ASP A 135 -8.63 9.77 -1.83
C ASP A 135 -9.53 10.77 -1.13
N LEU A 136 -10.81 10.81 -1.47
CA LEU A 136 -11.81 11.63 -0.78
C LEU A 136 -11.86 11.27 0.72
N LEU A 137 -11.88 9.97 1.04
CA LEU A 137 -11.89 9.50 2.43
C LEU A 137 -10.59 9.85 3.14
N THR A 138 -9.43 9.75 2.48
CA THR A 138 -8.13 10.13 3.05
C THR A 138 -8.08 11.62 3.39
N VAL A 139 -8.61 12.47 2.52
CA VAL A 139 -8.79 13.90 2.79
C VAL A 139 -9.73 14.11 3.98
N GLY A 140 -10.87 13.40 4.02
CA GLY A 140 -11.79 13.44 5.15
C GLY A 140 -11.12 13.06 6.47
N VAL A 141 -10.31 12.00 6.48
CA VAL A 141 -9.50 11.60 7.66
C VAL A 141 -8.58 12.71 8.11
N GLN A 142 -7.92 13.41 7.18
CA GLN A 142 -7.02 14.52 7.50
C GLN A 142 -7.74 15.70 8.20
N PHE A 143 -8.98 15.99 7.80
CA PHE A 143 -9.76 17.08 8.39
C PHE A 143 -10.48 16.69 9.68
N PHE A 144 -11.04 15.49 9.75
CA PHE A 144 -11.88 15.06 10.88
C PHE A 144 -11.11 14.32 11.97
N SER A 145 -9.88 13.89 11.71
CA SER A 145 -9.01 13.33 12.74
C SER A 145 -8.35 14.45 13.55
N HIS A 146 -8.34 14.31 14.86
CA HIS A 146 -7.68 15.30 15.76
C HIS A 146 -6.18 15.44 15.52
N GLN A 147 -5.58 14.50 14.82
CA GLN A 147 -4.16 14.54 14.50
C GLN A 147 -3.99 14.50 12.99
N LYS A 148 -3.22 15.44 12.48
CA LYS A 148 -2.90 15.52 11.05
C LYS A 148 -2.04 14.32 10.65
N ILE A 149 -2.49 13.55 9.66
CA ILE A 149 -1.74 12.39 9.14
C ILE A 149 -0.48 12.87 8.42
N TYR A 150 -0.63 13.92 7.62
CA TYR A 150 0.44 14.52 6.85
C TYR A 150 0.65 15.99 7.24
N PRO A 151 1.88 16.53 7.20
CA PRO A 151 2.10 17.97 7.13
C PRO A 151 1.36 18.54 5.92
N PHE A 152 0.85 19.76 6.02
CA PHE A 152 0.00 20.34 4.98
C PHE A 152 0.70 20.38 3.61
N GLU A 153 1.98 20.79 3.59
CA GLU A 153 2.83 20.83 2.39
C GLU A 153 2.98 19.48 1.70
N SER A 154 3.13 18.40 2.49
CA SER A 154 3.25 17.04 1.95
C SER A 154 1.92 16.50 1.42
N LEU A 155 0.80 16.89 2.04
CA LEU A 155 -0.53 16.45 1.62
C LEU A 155 -0.88 16.96 0.22
N GLU A 156 -0.57 18.22 -0.07
CA GLU A 156 -0.84 18.84 -1.36
C GLU A 156 -0.17 18.05 -2.50
N ILE A 157 1.08 17.69 -2.32
CA ILE A 157 1.84 16.99 -3.35
C ILE A 157 1.33 15.55 -3.52
N ILE A 158 1.01 14.85 -2.42
CA ILE A 158 0.42 13.51 -2.49
C ILE A 158 -0.91 13.56 -3.25
N LEU A 159 -1.77 14.49 -2.89
CA LEU A 159 -3.08 14.65 -3.54
C LEU A 159 -2.91 14.97 -5.02
N PHE A 160 -1.98 15.84 -5.37
CA PHE A 160 -1.69 16.15 -6.77
C PHE A 160 -1.29 14.89 -7.56
N ILE A 161 -0.35 14.11 -7.06
CA ILE A 161 0.09 12.87 -7.71
C ILE A 161 -1.06 11.87 -7.82
N ARG A 162 -1.87 11.72 -6.78
CA ARG A 162 -3.03 10.81 -6.77
C ARG A 162 -4.12 11.26 -7.73
N ILE A 163 -4.48 12.53 -7.75
CA ILE A 163 -5.45 13.09 -8.70
C ILE A 163 -4.94 12.93 -10.14
N PHE A 164 -3.64 13.21 -10.35
CA PHE A 164 -3.04 13.03 -11.66
C PHE A 164 -3.05 11.55 -12.11
N SER A 165 -2.81 10.61 -11.19
CA SER A 165 -2.93 9.17 -11.48
C SER A 165 -4.36 8.77 -11.85
N ILE A 166 -5.38 9.32 -11.18
CA ILE A 166 -6.79 9.10 -11.53
C ILE A 166 -7.09 9.64 -12.92
N PHE A 167 -6.60 10.84 -13.24
CA PHE A 167 -6.76 11.44 -14.56
C PHE A 167 -6.13 10.57 -15.66
N LEU A 168 -4.91 10.11 -15.47
CA LEU A 168 -4.24 9.21 -16.42
C LEU A 168 -5.02 7.89 -16.61
N ALA A 169 -5.49 7.30 -15.53
CA ALA A 169 -6.30 6.08 -15.60
C ALA A 169 -7.61 6.32 -16.37
N ALA A 170 -8.29 7.44 -16.13
CA ALA A 170 -9.50 7.80 -16.84
C ALA A 170 -9.24 8.01 -18.36
N VAL A 171 -8.12 8.66 -18.72
CA VAL A 171 -7.68 8.80 -20.11
C VAL A 171 -7.43 7.44 -20.76
N ALA A 172 -6.72 6.53 -20.06
CA ALA A 172 -6.47 5.19 -20.57
C ALA A 172 -7.78 4.41 -20.83
N ILE A 173 -8.76 4.52 -19.95
CA ILE A 173 -10.07 3.88 -20.10
C ILE A 173 -10.84 4.50 -21.27
N ALA A 174 -10.80 5.82 -21.42
CA ALA A 174 -11.44 6.52 -22.56
C ALA A 174 -10.84 6.08 -23.91
N ILE A 175 -9.52 5.88 -23.98
CA ILE A 175 -8.85 5.30 -25.14
C ILE A 175 -9.34 3.87 -25.38
N GLY A 176 -9.47 3.05 -24.34
CA GLY A 176 -9.99 1.68 -24.42
C GLY A 176 -11.39 1.63 -25.06
N ASN A 177 -12.30 2.46 -24.58
CA ASN A 177 -13.66 2.55 -25.14
C ASN A 177 -13.66 2.96 -26.61
N SER A 178 -12.72 3.82 -27.04
CA SER A 178 -12.59 4.21 -28.46
C SER A 178 -12.09 3.07 -29.34
N ILE A 179 -11.26 2.16 -28.80
CA ILE A 179 -10.75 0.97 -29.51
C ILE A 179 -11.89 -0.04 -29.74
N GLU A 180 -12.74 -0.24 -28.73
CA GLU A 180 -13.91 -1.14 -28.84
C GLU A 180 -14.88 -0.67 -29.93
N LEU A 181 -15.02 0.65 -30.13
CA LEU A 181 -15.84 1.24 -31.18
C LEU A 181 -15.21 1.15 -32.58
N ASN A 182 -13.88 1.12 -32.67
CA ASN A 182 -13.10 1.06 -33.89
C ASN A 182 -11.92 0.10 -33.82
N PRO A 183 -12.11 -1.22 -34.07
CA PRO A 183 -11.05 -2.24 -33.93
C PRO A 183 -9.82 -2.03 -34.81
N ALA A 184 -9.91 -1.19 -35.86
CA ALA A 184 -8.77 -0.82 -36.71
C ALA A 184 -7.68 0.00 -35.97
N GLN A 185 -7.97 0.47 -34.76
CA GLN A 185 -7.05 1.29 -33.96
C GLN A 185 -6.20 0.47 -32.95
N SER A 186 -5.82 -0.76 -33.31
CA SER A 186 -4.98 -1.63 -32.46
C SER A 186 -3.67 -0.99 -31.99
N PHE A 187 -3.16 0.01 -32.72
CA PHE A 187 -1.99 0.80 -32.29
C PHE A 187 -2.20 1.53 -30.96
N LEU A 188 -3.43 1.91 -30.62
CA LEU A 188 -3.75 2.61 -29.36
C LEU A 188 -3.81 1.66 -28.17
N GLU A 189 -3.88 0.36 -28.39
CA GLU A 189 -3.99 -0.63 -27.31
C GLU A 189 -2.73 -0.64 -26.42
N GLY A 190 -1.55 -0.67 -27.03
CA GLY A 190 -0.29 -0.56 -26.28
C GLY A 190 -0.11 0.77 -25.55
N GLN A 191 -0.66 1.86 -26.10
CA GLN A 191 -0.65 3.16 -25.42
C GLN A 191 -1.59 3.18 -24.22
N ARG A 192 -2.77 2.59 -24.32
CA ARG A 192 -3.72 2.42 -23.22
C ARG A 192 -3.04 1.72 -22.03
N GLU A 193 -2.46 0.55 -22.27
CA GLU A 193 -1.81 -0.23 -21.22
C GLU A 193 -0.62 0.51 -20.61
N THR A 194 0.17 1.20 -21.43
CA THR A 194 1.29 2.02 -20.96
C THR A 194 0.82 3.15 -20.04
N ILE A 195 -0.20 3.92 -20.42
CA ILE A 195 -0.75 5.02 -19.61
C ILE A 195 -1.35 4.47 -18.30
N LEU A 196 -2.06 3.35 -18.38
CA LEU A 196 -2.65 2.72 -17.20
C LEU A 196 -1.58 2.22 -16.22
N LEU A 197 -0.48 1.64 -16.71
CA LEU A 197 0.65 1.24 -15.87
C LEU A 197 1.38 2.43 -15.26
N ILE A 198 1.52 3.56 -15.99
CA ILE A 198 2.05 4.80 -15.42
C ILE A 198 1.17 5.26 -14.26
N ALA A 199 -0.15 5.30 -14.46
CA ALA A 199 -1.10 5.70 -13.43
C ALA A 199 -0.99 4.79 -12.18
N CYS A 200 -0.91 3.49 -12.39
CA CYS A 200 -0.73 2.51 -11.32
C CYS A 200 0.63 2.67 -10.62
N ALA A 201 1.73 2.82 -11.34
CA ALA A 201 3.07 3.00 -10.78
C ALA A 201 3.18 4.30 -9.97
N MET A 202 2.58 5.40 -10.44
CA MET A 202 2.51 6.66 -9.70
C MET A 202 1.74 6.49 -8.39
N ARG A 203 0.59 5.82 -8.43
CA ARG A 203 -0.24 5.60 -7.24
C ARG A 203 0.42 4.66 -6.24
N ALA A 204 1.18 3.69 -6.72
CA ALA A 204 1.96 2.77 -5.88
C ALA A 204 3.22 3.41 -5.27
N GLY A 205 3.57 4.63 -5.69
CA GLY A 205 4.80 5.30 -5.26
C GLY A 205 6.07 4.72 -5.88
N LEU A 206 5.95 3.95 -6.99
CA LEU A 206 7.09 3.40 -7.72
C LEU A 206 7.75 4.44 -8.62
N PHE A 207 6.96 5.41 -9.09
CA PHE A 207 7.43 6.49 -9.93
C PHE A 207 6.42 7.65 -9.91
N PRO A 208 6.82 8.87 -9.50
CA PRO A 208 8.05 9.21 -8.79
C PRO A 208 8.09 8.60 -7.37
N PHE A 209 9.27 8.38 -6.80
CA PHE A 209 9.46 7.82 -5.45
C PHE A 209 9.11 8.86 -4.39
N PHE A 210 7.85 9.14 -4.26
CA PHE A 210 7.40 10.30 -3.51
C PHE A 210 7.17 10.03 -2.02
N GLU A 211 6.57 8.87 -1.68
CA GLU A 211 6.14 8.58 -0.33
C GLU A 211 7.26 8.33 0.71
N PRO A 212 8.44 7.75 0.38
CA PRO A 212 9.48 7.48 1.37
C PRO A 212 10.02 8.72 2.09
N PHE A 213 9.76 9.93 1.59
CA PHE A 213 10.55 11.12 1.92
C PHE A 213 9.79 12.21 2.67
N GLN A 214 8.53 11.96 3.03
CA GLN A 214 7.75 12.91 3.78
C GLN A 214 8.24 13.03 5.22
N LYS A 215 8.26 14.28 5.73
CA LYS A 215 8.44 14.52 7.16
C LYS A 215 7.24 13.96 7.90
N GLU A 216 7.46 12.93 8.68
CA GLU A 216 6.44 12.32 9.51
C GLU A 216 6.33 13.01 10.86
N ASN A 217 5.12 13.28 11.29
CA ASN A 217 4.85 13.50 12.70
C ASN A 217 4.92 12.14 13.40
N GLU A 218 5.91 11.93 14.26
CA GLU A 218 6.24 10.66 14.92
C GLU A 218 5.08 10.06 15.77
N THR A 219 3.96 10.78 15.88
CA THR A 219 2.94 10.52 16.90
C THR A 219 1.88 9.49 16.55
N ARG A 220 1.77 9.00 15.28
CA ARG A 220 0.71 8.04 14.90
C ARG A 220 1.17 6.90 14.01
N LYS A 221 1.74 5.88 14.61
CA LYS A 221 2.17 4.68 13.89
C LYS A 221 1.03 3.80 13.32
N GLY A 222 -0.21 3.98 13.77
CA GLY A 222 -1.34 3.12 13.37
C GLY A 222 -2.06 3.53 12.09
N LEU A 223 -2.74 4.68 12.12
CA LEU A 223 -3.62 5.11 11.04
C LEU A 223 -2.84 5.45 9.77
N ASN A 224 -1.69 6.11 9.92
CA ASN A 224 -0.83 6.46 8.80
C ASN A 224 -0.33 5.22 8.05
N THR A 225 0.21 4.22 8.79
CA THR A 225 0.62 2.94 8.20
C THR A 225 -0.51 2.26 7.46
N PHE A 226 -1.71 2.27 8.04
CA PHE A 226 -2.87 1.64 7.43
C PHE A 226 -3.30 2.32 6.14
N VAL A 227 -3.32 3.66 6.11
CA VAL A 227 -3.64 4.44 4.90
C VAL A 227 -2.60 4.20 3.79
N GLU A 228 -1.31 4.19 4.14
CA GLU A 228 -0.23 3.92 3.18
C GLU A 228 -0.35 2.51 2.56
N LEU A 229 -0.51 1.48 3.40
CA LEU A 229 -0.70 0.10 2.93
C LEU A 229 -1.98 -0.07 2.11
N SER A 230 -3.07 0.59 2.53
CA SER A 230 -4.34 0.56 1.82
C SER A 230 -4.24 1.25 0.45
N SER A 231 -3.49 2.35 0.35
CA SER A 231 -3.23 3.02 -0.94
C SER A 231 -2.56 2.09 -1.94
N VAL A 232 -1.57 1.31 -1.50
CA VAL A 232 -0.88 0.34 -2.36
C VAL A 232 -1.79 -0.86 -2.67
N ALA A 233 -2.58 -1.34 -1.71
CA ALA A 233 -3.51 -2.47 -1.89
C ALA A 233 -4.51 -2.24 -3.03
N LEU A 234 -4.91 -0.98 -3.27
CA LEU A 234 -5.82 -0.61 -4.37
C LEU A 234 -5.25 -0.87 -5.77
N VAL A 235 -3.92 -0.89 -5.89
CA VAL A 235 -3.24 -0.92 -7.19
C VAL A 235 -2.66 -2.30 -7.50
N LEU A 236 -2.29 -3.06 -6.48
CA LEU A 236 -1.65 -4.37 -6.65
C LEU A 236 -2.42 -5.33 -7.58
N PRO A 237 -3.77 -5.47 -7.51
CA PRO A 237 -4.50 -6.30 -8.44
C PRO A 237 -4.47 -5.78 -9.88
N ALA A 238 -4.43 -4.45 -10.06
CA ALA A 238 -4.37 -3.84 -11.37
C ALA A 238 -3.07 -4.20 -12.11
N PHE A 239 -1.93 -4.27 -11.42
CA PHE A 239 -0.66 -4.72 -12.03
C PHE A 239 -0.76 -6.09 -12.70
N ILE A 240 -1.59 -6.97 -12.15
CA ILE A 240 -1.71 -8.34 -12.63
C ILE A 240 -2.72 -8.43 -13.79
N ARG A 241 -3.72 -7.55 -13.80
CA ARG A 241 -4.81 -7.56 -14.78
C ARG A 241 -4.47 -6.77 -16.05
N ILE A 242 -3.48 -5.89 -15.99
CA ILE A 242 -3.01 -5.14 -17.15
C ILE A 242 -2.15 -6.06 -18.03
N ASP A 243 -2.50 -6.18 -19.30
CA ASP A 243 -1.74 -6.98 -20.25
C ASP A 243 -0.49 -6.24 -20.71
N SER A 244 0.64 -6.52 -20.07
CA SER A 244 1.92 -5.93 -20.42
C SER A 244 2.48 -6.44 -21.77
N SER A 245 1.89 -7.47 -22.39
CA SER A 245 2.34 -7.98 -23.70
C SER A 245 2.00 -7.03 -24.86
N ALA A 246 0.97 -6.23 -24.70
CA ALA A 246 0.56 -5.25 -25.71
C ALA A 246 1.49 -4.02 -25.76
N MET A 247 2.36 -3.84 -24.76
CA MET A 247 3.29 -2.71 -24.71
C MET A 247 4.47 -2.88 -25.65
N GLY A 248 4.96 -1.77 -26.20
CA GLY A 248 6.22 -1.75 -26.95
C GLY A 248 7.43 -2.08 -26.07
N ASN A 249 8.49 -2.64 -26.67
CA ASN A 249 9.72 -3.02 -25.97
C ASN A 249 10.35 -1.87 -25.17
N ASP A 250 10.27 -0.65 -25.67
CA ASP A 250 10.82 0.54 -25.00
C ASP A 250 10.07 0.85 -23.72
N ALA A 251 8.74 0.80 -23.74
CA ALA A 251 7.90 1.00 -22.55
C ALA A 251 8.15 -0.10 -21.51
N TYR A 252 8.23 -1.36 -21.94
CA TYR A 252 8.58 -2.47 -21.06
C TYR A 252 9.95 -2.28 -20.40
N GLY A 253 10.98 -1.90 -21.19
CA GLY A 253 12.31 -1.60 -20.68
C GLY A 253 12.32 -0.47 -19.66
N PHE A 254 11.56 0.59 -19.91
CA PHE A 254 11.37 1.71 -18.99
C PHE A 254 10.79 1.26 -17.65
N PHE A 255 9.68 0.52 -17.65
CA PHE A 255 9.06 0.04 -16.43
C PHE A 255 9.96 -0.94 -15.66
N MET A 256 10.64 -1.85 -16.34
CA MET A 256 11.59 -2.77 -15.73
C MET A 256 12.73 -2.03 -15.04
N PHE A 257 13.30 -1.01 -15.69
CA PHE A 257 14.36 -0.19 -15.13
C PHE A 257 13.90 0.55 -13.87
N PHE A 258 12.79 1.30 -13.94
CA PHE A 258 12.31 2.08 -12.81
C PHE A 258 11.85 1.22 -11.65
N SER A 259 11.23 0.07 -11.92
CA SER A 259 10.82 -0.87 -10.87
C SER A 259 12.02 -1.51 -10.17
N THR A 260 13.06 -1.89 -10.94
CA THR A 260 14.31 -2.41 -10.38
C THR A 260 15.00 -1.32 -9.54
N LEU A 261 15.00 -0.09 -10.02
CA LEU A 261 15.53 1.05 -9.30
C LEU A 261 14.76 1.29 -7.99
N SER A 262 13.42 1.15 -7.99
CA SER A 262 12.59 1.23 -6.78
C SER A 262 12.99 0.19 -5.75
N VAL A 263 13.19 -1.06 -6.18
CA VAL A 263 13.61 -2.15 -5.28
C VAL A 263 15.00 -1.87 -4.70
N ILE A 264 15.94 -1.37 -5.53
CA ILE A 264 17.29 -1.00 -5.08
C ILE A 264 17.22 0.15 -4.07
N CYS A 265 16.46 1.21 -4.37
CA CYS A 265 16.28 2.35 -3.47
C CYS A 265 15.62 1.93 -2.15
N GLY A 266 14.62 1.04 -2.22
CA GLY A 266 13.96 0.50 -1.04
C GLY A 266 14.91 -0.34 -0.19
N GLY A 267 15.60 -1.31 -0.77
CA GLY A 267 16.53 -2.18 -0.04
C GLY A 267 17.72 -1.45 0.58
N LEU A 268 18.38 -0.58 -0.20
CA LEU A 268 19.49 0.24 0.30
C LEU A 268 19.02 1.29 1.30
N GLY A 269 17.89 1.97 1.00
CA GLY A 269 17.30 2.95 1.90
C GLY A 269 16.96 2.37 3.26
N MET A 270 16.52 1.12 3.31
CA MET A 270 16.24 0.40 4.55
C MET A 270 17.48 0.29 5.45
N ILE A 271 18.67 -0.04 4.89
CA ILE A 271 19.91 -0.14 5.67
C ILE A 271 20.36 1.22 6.22
N PHE A 272 20.20 2.28 5.42
CA PHE A 272 20.66 3.61 5.80
C PHE A 272 19.65 4.39 6.64
N SER A 273 18.44 3.87 6.79
CA SER A 273 17.42 4.50 7.60
C SER A 273 17.67 4.29 9.09
N ASN A 274 17.53 5.37 9.85
CA ASN A 274 17.62 5.37 11.31
C ASN A 274 16.25 5.62 11.96
N LYS A 275 15.18 5.75 11.16
CA LYS A 275 13.83 6.09 11.65
C LYS A 275 12.84 5.01 11.21
N ASN A 276 12.08 4.47 12.15
CA ASN A 276 11.06 3.44 11.90
C ASN A 276 10.07 3.82 10.79
N ALA A 277 9.73 5.09 10.66
CA ALA A 277 8.82 5.60 9.66
C ALA A 277 9.37 5.50 8.23
N SER A 278 10.62 5.89 8.02
CA SER A 278 11.28 5.77 6.73
C SER A 278 11.58 4.30 6.38
N GLU A 279 11.88 3.46 7.37
CA GLU A 279 12.07 2.01 7.18
C GLU A 279 10.84 1.34 6.61
N ARG A 280 9.66 1.66 7.16
CA ARG A 280 8.37 1.17 6.66
C ARG A 280 8.17 1.49 5.19
N ARG A 281 8.43 2.73 4.78
CA ARG A 281 8.24 3.16 3.40
C ARG A 281 9.21 2.48 2.44
N TYR A 282 10.46 2.34 2.82
CA TYR A 282 11.44 1.57 2.05
C TYR A 282 11.04 0.10 1.90
N PHE A 283 10.45 -0.48 2.96
CA PHE A 283 9.90 -1.83 2.90
C PHE A 283 8.73 -1.92 1.92
N ILE A 284 7.78 -0.98 2.00
CA ILE A 284 6.65 -0.88 1.07
C ILE A 284 7.16 -0.75 -0.37
N LEU A 285 8.09 0.17 -0.61
CA LEU A 285 8.67 0.40 -1.93
C LEU A 285 9.33 -0.85 -2.52
N THR A 286 10.10 -1.58 -1.70
CA THR A 286 10.77 -2.81 -2.14
C THR A 286 9.76 -3.88 -2.54
N LEU A 287 8.80 -4.21 -1.68
CA LEU A 287 7.85 -5.29 -1.96
C LEU A 287 6.86 -4.94 -3.07
N THR A 288 6.45 -3.67 -3.16
CA THR A 288 5.62 -3.19 -4.28
C THR A 288 6.38 -3.28 -5.60
N GLY A 289 7.67 -2.91 -5.61
CA GLY A 289 8.53 -3.05 -6.79
C GLY A 289 8.69 -4.50 -7.22
N LEU A 290 8.91 -5.43 -6.27
CA LEU A 290 8.99 -6.87 -6.55
C LEU A 290 7.66 -7.41 -7.12
N SER A 291 6.52 -7.00 -6.55
CA SER A 291 5.19 -7.36 -7.06
C SER A 291 5.01 -6.87 -8.50
N PHE A 292 5.39 -5.61 -8.78
CA PHE A 292 5.24 -5.02 -10.10
C PHE A 292 6.16 -5.69 -11.15
N ILE A 293 7.44 -5.94 -10.83
CA ILE A 293 8.36 -6.67 -11.71
C ILE A 293 7.82 -8.07 -12.04
N SER A 294 7.28 -8.77 -11.02
CA SER A 294 6.68 -10.09 -11.24
C SER A 294 5.47 -10.02 -12.19
N ALA A 295 4.65 -8.99 -12.07
CA ALA A 295 3.52 -8.76 -12.98
C ALA A 295 4.01 -8.48 -14.42
N LEU A 296 5.00 -7.61 -14.60
CA LEU A 296 5.62 -7.33 -15.90
C LEU A 296 6.21 -8.59 -16.56
N ARG A 297 6.73 -9.53 -15.76
CA ARG A 297 7.26 -10.81 -16.23
C ARG A 297 6.18 -11.87 -16.47
N PHE A 298 4.91 -11.51 -16.49
CA PHE A 298 3.76 -12.43 -16.66
C PHE A 298 3.68 -13.54 -15.60
N GLN A 299 4.09 -13.21 -14.37
CA GLN A 299 4.05 -14.14 -13.23
C GLN A 299 3.03 -13.64 -12.18
N PRO A 300 1.73 -13.84 -12.43
CA PRO A 300 0.67 -13.32 -11.56
C PRO A 300 0.74 -13.88 -10.14
N THR A 301 1.08 -15.17 -10.00
CA THR A 301 1.22 -15.83 -8.71
C THR A 301 2.33 -15.20 -7.86
N ALA A 302 3.49 -14.91 -8.46
CA ALA A 302 4.60 -14.25 -7.78
C ALA A 302 4.23 -12.82 -7.37
N SER A 303 3.57 -12.07 -8.26
CA SER A 303 3.10 -10.71 -7.98
C SER A 303 2.15 -10.68 -6.78
N VAL A 304 1.17 -11.59 -6.74
CA VAL A 304 0.24 -11.68 -5.62
C VAL A 304 0.94 -12.06 -4.32
N VAL A 305 1.89 -12.98 -4.36
CA VAL A 305 2.65 -13.38 -3.16
C VAL A 305 3.39 -12.20 -2.56
N TRP A 306 4.09 -11.39 -3.37
CA TRP A 306 4.77 -10.19 -2.89
C TRP A 306 3.78 -9.15 -2.35
N GLY A 307 2.65 -8.95 -3.02
CA GLY A 307 1.59 -8.04 -2.59
C GLY A 307 0.95 -8.47 -1.26
N ILE A 308 0.65 -9.76 -1.07
CA ILE A 308 0.13 -10.28 0.20
C ILE A 308 1.18 -10.17 1.31
N SER A 309 2.45 -10.49 1.00
CA SER A 309 3.56 -10.31 1.94
C SER A 309 3.64 -8.87 2.43
N LEU A 310 3.50 -7.91 1.52
CA LEU A 310 3.43 -6.50 1.85
C LEU A 310 2.29 -6.20 2.82
N LEU A 311 1.06 -6.57 2.50
CA LEU A 311 -0.12 -6.20 3.28
C LEU A 311 -0.17 -6.90 4.64
N VAL A 312 0.13 -8.18 4.68
CA VAL A 312 -0.06 -8.99 5.88
C VAL A 312 1.13 -8.91 6.82
N LEU A 313 2.37 -8.90 6.30
CA LEU A 313 3.57 -8.91 7.15
C LEU A 313 4.06 -7.50 7.54
N THR A 314 3.79 -6.45 6.74
CA THR A 314 4.22 -5.09 7.08
C THR A 314 3.51 -4.57 8.32
N ALA A 315 2.22 -4.85 8.47
CA ALA A 315 1.46 -4.41 9.63
C ALA A 315 2.07 -4.92 10.95
N PRO A 316 2.33 -6.22 11.16
CA PRO A 316 2.99 -6.69 12.36
C PRO A 316 4.43 -6.22 12.52
N LEU A 317 5.13 -5.89 11.43
CA LEU A 317 6.52 -5.46 11.50
C LEU A 317 6.70 -4.02 11.97
N PHE A 318 5.85 -3.12 11.51
CA PHE A 318 6.01 -1.66 11.72
C PHE A 318 5.01 -1.05 12.70
N LEU A 319 3.94 -1.76 13.04
CA LEU A 319 2.97 -1.31 14.05
C LEU A 319 3.35 -1.72 15.46
N TYR A 320 4.53 -2.18 15.62
CA TYR A 320 5.11 -2.76 16.80
C TYR A 320 5.65 -1.69 17.77
N ASP A 321 4.93 -1.42 18.83
CA ASP A 321 5.36 -0.49 19.88
C ASP A 321 5.91 -1.19 21.12
N ILE A 322 5.65 -2.50 21.27
CA ILE A 322 5.92 -3.23 22.49
C ILE A 322 6.76 -4.46 22.18
N ARG A 323 7.94 -4.59 22.76
CA ARG A 323 8.81 -5.75 22.57
C ARG A 323 8.60 -6.77 23.68
N SER A 324 8.30 -8.00 23.31
CA SER A 324 8.29 -9.16 24.17
C SER A 324 9.04 -10.32 23.51
N ARG A 325 9.51 -11.29 24.31
CA ARG A 325 10.21 -12.46 23.76
C ARG A 325 9.37 -13.21 22.73
N LEU A 326 8.07 -13.35 22.98
CA LEU A 326 7.15 -14.03 22.07
C LEU A 326 6.99 -13.28 20.75
N LEU A 327 6.93 -11.95 20.78
CA LEU A 327 6.85 -11.13 19.59
C LEU A 327 8.13 -11.20 18.75
N ASN A 328 9.31 -11.26 19.38
CA ASN A 328 10.55 -11.47 18.65
C ASN A 328 10.54 -12.80 17.88
N VAL A 329 9.98 -13.87 18.47
CA VAL A 329 9.82 -15.16 17.78
C VAL A 329 8.88 -15.01 16.58
N VAL A 330 7.75 -14.32 16.73
CA VAL A 330 6.80 -14.08 15.63
C VAL A 330 7.46 -13.26 14.50
N GLN A 331 8.27 -12.27 14.84
CA GLN A 331 9.02 -11.48 13.85
C GLN A 331 10.07 -12.34 13.12
N VAL A 332 10.81 -13.18 13.84
CA VAL A 332 11.76 -14.13 13.22
C VAL A 332 11.02 -15.02 12.22
N ILE A 333 9.87 -15.59 12.63
CA ILE A 333 9.05 -16.41 11.74
C ILE A 333 8.58 -15.59 10.52
N SER A 334 8.14 -14.35 10.71
CA SER A 334 7.75 -13.47 9.60
C SER A 334 8.90 -13.21 8.61
N GLY A 335 10.10 -12.97 9.13
CA GLY A 335 11.30 -12.79 8.31
C GLY A 335 11.69 -14.07 7.55
N LEU A 336 11.56 -15.24 8.19
CA LEU A 336 11.80 -16.52 7.54
C LEU A 336 10.77 -16.82 6.45
N LEU A 337 9.50 -16.52 6.68
CA LEU A 337 8.44 -16.66 5.67
C LEU A 337 8.66 -15.73 4.47
N LEU A 338 9.23 -14.55 4.73
CA LEU A 338 9.55 -13.57 3.69
C LEU A 338 10.85 -13.91 2.93
N SER A 339 11.79 -14.62 3.55
CA SER A 339 13.12 -14.87 2.97
C SER A 339 13.11 -15.72 1.70
N GLY A 340 12.01 -16.43 1.42
CA GLY A 340 11.93 -17.30 0.24
C GLY A 340 12.58 -18.67 0.43
N ILE A 341 12.73 -19.12 1.68
CA ILE A 341 13.14 -20.49 1.97
C ILE A 341 12.16 -21.47 1.27
N PRO A 342 12.64 -22.61 0.73
CA PRO A 342 11.77 -23.61 0.13
C PRO A 342 10.58 -23.96 1.03
N ARG A 343 9.41 -24.11 0.43
CA ARG A 343 8.12 -24.32 1.11
C ARG A 343 7.55 -23.09 1.85
N THR A 344 8.14 -21.90 1.70
CA THR A 344 7.50 -20.67 2.14
C THR A 344 6.75 -20.01 0.98
N PRO A 345 5.73 -19.16 1.25
CA PRO A 345 5.05 -18.43 0.19
C PRO A 345 5.98 -17.59 -0.68
N ALA A 346 6.96 -16.92 -0.09
CA ALA A 346 7.92 -16.10 -0.81
C ALA A 346 8.82 -16.87 -1.78
N ALA A 347 8.97 -18.20 -1.63
CA ALA A 347 9.69 -19.04 -2.59
C ALA A 347 9.00 -19.04 -3.97
N SER A 348 7.67 -19.04 -4.01
CA SER A 348 6.91 -18.90 -5.26
C SER A 348 7.03 -17.50 -5.86
N GLY A 349 7.19 -16.47 -5.00
CA GLY A 349 7.50 -15.10 -5.43
C GLY A 349 8.85 -15.00 -6.15
N TRP A 350 9.88 -15.65 -5.64
CA TRP A 350 11.20 -15.70 -6.25
C TRP A 350 11.21 -16.42 -7.60
N ARG A 351 10.42 -17.48 -7.75
CA ARG A 351 10.30 -18.21 -9.01
C ARG A 351 9.87 -17.31 -10.18
N GLY A 352 8.98 -16.38 -9.94
CA GLY A 352 8.55 -15.42 -10.97
C GLY A 352 9.51 -14.25 -11.19
N LEU A 353 10.40 -14.01 -10.22
CA LEU A 353 11.34 -12.90 -10.27
C LEU A 353 12.67 -13.25 -10.94
N VAL A 354 13.15 -14.46 -10.78
CA VAL A 354 14.47 -14.87 -11.28
C VAL A 354 14.31 -15.61 -12.59
N LEU A 355 14.89 -15.05 -13.64
CA LEU A 355 14.95 -15.70 -14.95
C LEU A 355 15.94 -16.87 -14.93
N VAL A 356 15.77 -17.82 -15.82
CA VAL A 356 16.71 -18.92 -16.02
C VAL A 356 17.22 -18.84 -17.45
N PRO A 357 18.49 -18.43 -17.68
CA PRO A 357 19.52 -18.01 -16.73
C PRO A 357 19.22 -16.63 -16.06
N PRO A 358 19.75 -16.39 -14.83
CA PRO A 358 19.50 -15.14 -14.12
C PRO A 358 20.10 -13.94 -14.89
N SER A 359 19.33 -12.88 -14.99
CA SER A 359 19.77 -11.62 -15.60
C SER A 359 20.61 -10.78 -14.62
N PHE A 360 21.35 -9.83 -15.15
CA PHE A 360 22.12 -8.87 -14.33
C PHE A 360 21.20 -8.13 -13.32
N PHE A 361 19.98 -7.79 -13.73
CA PHE A 361 19.00 -7.14 -12.87
C PHE A 361 18.58 -8.04 -11.70
N ASP A 362 18.51 -9.35 -11.87
CA ASP A 362 18.08 -10.29 -10.83
C ASP A 362 19.07 -10.29 -9.66
N PHE A 363 20.37 -10.11 -9.91
CA PHE A 363 21.36 -9.96 -8.84
C PHE A 363 21.11 -8.71 -7.99
N PHE A 364 20.77 -7.58 -8.61
CA PHE A 364 20.43 -6.36 -7.85
C PHE A 364 19.17 -6.53 -7.03
N LEU A 365 18.16 -7.21 -7.55
CA LEU A 365 16.94 -7.53 -6.79
C LEU A 365 17.27 -8.38 -5.55
N MET A 366 18.10 -9.41 -5.73
CA MET A 366 18.51 -10.28 -4.61
C MET A 366 19.30 -9.51 -3.56
N ILE A 367 20.27 -8.68 -3.98
CA ILE A 367 21.08 -7.87 -3.06
C ILE A 367 20.19 -6.90 -2.30
N SER A 368 19.29 -6.20 -2.99
CA SER A 368 18.40 -5.22 -2.37
C SER A 368 17.47 -5.87 -1.34
N PHE A 369 16.94 -7.04 -1.67
CA PHE A 369 16.10 -7.80 -0.75
C PHE A 369 16.90 -8.35 0.44
N ALA A 370 18.14 -8.79 0.21
CA ALA A 370 19.04 -9.20 1.29
C ALA A 370 19.35 -8.03 2.24
N CYS A 371 19.53 -6.82 1.70
CA CYS A 371 19.67 -5.60 2.49
C CYS A 371 18.46 -5.35 3.39
N LEU A 372 17.25 -5.51 2.84
CA LEU A 372 16.00 -5.38 3.58
C LEU A 372 15.92 -6.40 4.73
N LEU A 373 16.16 -7.67 4.45
CA LEU A 373 16.13 -8.74 5.47
C LEU A 373 17.19 -8.53 6.55
N THR A 374 18.38 -8.08 6.18
CA THR A 374 19.46 -7.80 7.13
C THR A 374 19.07 -6.75 8.14
N LYS A 375 18.50 -5.64 7.68
CA LYS A 375 18.02 -4.59 8.57
C LYS A 375 16.90 -5.11 9.46
N PHE A 376 15.96 -5.83 8.88
CA PHE A 376 14.87 -6.46 9.61
C PHE A 376 15.37 -7.34 10.77
N PHE A 377 16.33 -8.23 10.52
CA PHE A 377 16.90 -9.08 11.57
C PHE A 377 17.80 -8.30 12.56
N SER A 378 18.48 -7.25 12.13
CA SER A 378 19.29 -6.41 13.01
C SER A 378 18.43 -5.69 14.05
N ASP A 379 17.26 -5.25 13.66
CA ASP A 379 16.35 -4.53 14.55
C ASP A 379 15.75 -5.42 15.65
N LEU A 380 15.70 -6.73 15.42
CA LEU A 380 15.30 -7.70 16.46
C LEU A 380 16.28 -7.75 17.64
N THR A 381 17.54 -7.41 17.41
CA THR A 381 18.59 -7.46 18.44
C THR A 381 18.60 -6.21 19.33
N VAL A 382 17.96 -5.12 18.90
CA VAL A 382 17.90 -3.86 19.65
C VAL A 382 16.88 -3.98 20.78
N GLN A 383 17.32 -3.91 22.03
CA GLN A 383 16.44 -3.92 23.20
C GLN A 383 15.70 -2.58 23.31
N SER A 384 14.38 -2.62 23.36
CA SER A 384 13.54 -1.46 23.73
C SER A 384 13.20 -1.52 25.22
N PRO A 385 13.10 -0.39 25.91
CA PRO A 385 12.61 -0.36 27.28
C PRO A 385 11.18 -0.92 27.35
N ALA A 386 10.87 -1.64 28.44
CA ALA A 386 9.54 -2.20 28.65
C ALA A 386 8.50 -1.07 28.69
N HIS A 387 7.47 -1.17 27.85
CA HIS A 387 6.40 -0.17 27.80
C HIS A 387 5.43 -0.42 28.98
N PRO A 388 4.99 0.64 29.70
CA PRO A 388 4.10 0.50 30.86
C PRO A 388 2.74 -0.16 30.54
N ALA A 389 2.27 -0.08 29.28
CA ALA A 389 1.02 -0.72 28.85
C ALA A 389 1.03 -2.25 28.93
N LEU A 390 2.20 -2.90 29.00
CA LEU A 390 2.32 -4.38 29.21
C LEU A 390 2.12 -4.82 30.66
N GLN A 391 1.95 -3.90 31.59
CA GLN A 391 1.66 -4.25 32.98
C GLN A 391 0.25 -4.82 33.17
N ASP A 392 -0.67 -4.56 32.22
CA ASP A 392 -1.99 -5.20 32.22
C ASP A 392 -1.92 -6.60 31.62
N ARG A 393 -2.23 -7.62 32.44
CA ARG A 393 -2.20 -9.04 32.08
C ARG A 393 -3.07 -9.37 30.86
N ARG A 394 -4.17 -8.64 30.65
CA ARG A 394 -5.08 -8.82 29.50
C ARG A 394 -4.44 -8.33 28.20
N MET A 395 -3.79 -7.17 28.25
CA MET A 395 -3.09 -6.60 27.09
C MET A 395 -1.92 -7.49 26.65
N ASN A 396 -1.22 -8.09 27.62
CA ASN A 396 -0.11 -9.01 27.37
C ASN A 396 -0.52 -10.28 26.63
N ALA A 397 -1.80 -10.68 26.68
CA ALA A 397 -2.32 -11.83 25.96
C ALA A 397 -2.90 -11.46 24.56
N ILE A 398 -3.66 -10.38 24.48
CA ILE A 398 -4.37 -10.00 23.24
C ILE A 398 -3.39 -9.48 22.17
N TYR A 399 -2.40 -8.73 22.57
CA TYR A 399 -1.44 -8.13 21.66
C TYR A 399 -0.62 -9.15 20.85
N PRO A 400 0.03 -10.17 21.46
CA PRO A 400 0.70 -11.22 20.70
C PRO A 400 -0.23 -12.07 19.84
N PHE A 401 -1.47 -12.26 20.27
CA PHE A 401 -2.47 -13.01 19.51
C PHE A 401 -2.74 -12.36 18.14
N GLY A 402 -2.90 -11.03 18.08
CA GLY A 402 -3.05 -10.32 16.82
C GLY A 402 -1.88 -10.58 15.85
N PHE A 403 -0.65 -10.58 16.35
CA PHE A 403 0.54 -10.88 15.54
C PHE A 403 0.57 -12.33 15.04
N MET A 404 0.24 -13.28 15.91
CA MET A 404 0.18 -14.70 15.52
C MET A 404 -0.86 -14.93 14.42
N VAL A 405 -2.03 -14.30 14.56
CA VAL A 405 -3.10 -14.42 13.56
C VAL A 405 -2.66 -13.92 12.19
N SER A 406 -1.95 -12.80 12.11
CA SER A 406 -1.48 -12.28 10.80
C SER A 406 -0.49 -13.24 10.14
N VAL A 407 0.45 -13.81 10.90
CA VAL A 407 1.43 -14.77 10.36
C VAL A 407 0.77 -16.07 9.92
N ILE A 408 -0.16 -16.59 10.73
CA ILE A 408 -0.93 -17.80 10.37
C ILE A 408 -1.79 -17.53 9.14
N ALA A 409 -2.49 -16.38 9.11
CA ALA A 409 -3.32 -16.00 7.96
C ALA A 409 -2.49 -15.85 6.67
N TYR A 410 -1.27 -15.32 6.75
CA TYR A 410 -0.36 -15.28 5.60
C TYR A 410 -0.11 -16.68 5.03
N GLY A 411 0.24 -17.65 5.87
CA GLY A 411 0.43 -19.03 5.46
C GLY A 411 -0.85 -19.66 4.89
N VAL A 412 -2.01 -19.39 5.51
CA VAL A 412 -3.30 -19.92 5.07
C VAL A 412 -3.74 -19.30 3.74
N ILE A 413 -3.66 -17.99 3.58
CA ILE A 413 -3.99 -17.30 2.32
C ILE A 413 -3.14 -17.88 1.19
N ALA A 414 -1.85 -17.97 1.45
CA ALA A 414 -0.93 -18.53 0.48
C ALA A 414 -1.28 -20.00 0.16
N ALA A 415 -1.54 -20.85 1.14
CA ALA A 415 -1.91 -22.26 0.94
C ALA A 415 -3.24 -22.46 0.18
N LEU A 416 -4.20 -21.57 0.38
CA LEU A 416 -5.49 -21.62 -0.29
C LEU A 416 -5.47 -20.99 -1.70
N SER A 417 -4.54 -20.07 -1.96
CA SER A 417 -4.46 -19.37 -3.24
C SER A 417 -3.70 -20.18 -4.29
N TRP A 418 -2.61 -20.84 -3.89
CA TRP A 418 -1.70 -21.55 -4.81
C TRP A 418 -1.09 -22.79 -4.18
N ASN A 419 -0.85 -23.80 -5.02
CA ASN A 419 -0.14 -25.02 -4.64
C ASN A 419 1.38 -24.76 -4.64
N PHE A 420 1.95 -24.23 -3.56
CA PHE A 420 3.41 -24.03 -3.50
C PHE A 420 4.22 -25.24 -3.07
N TYR A 421 3.59 -26.36 -2.86
CA TYR A 421 4.28 -27.56 -2.39
C TYR A 421 5.21 -28.22 -3.43
N SER A 422 5.11 -27.81 -4.71
CA SER A 422 5.80 -28.48 -5.83
C SER A 422 7.10 -27.80 -6.29
N ASP A 423 7.49 -26.65 -5.75
CA ASP A 423 8.54 -25.84 -6.36
C ASP A 423 9.89 -25.90 -5.67
N ASN A 424 10.68 -26.92 -6.06
CA ASN A 424 12.10 -27.02 -5.70
C ASN A 424 13.03 -26.10 -6.51
N GLY A 425 12.50 -25.43 -7.56
CA GLY A 425 13.30 -24.71 -8.57
C GLY A 425 13.98 -23.42 -8.09
N MET A 426 13.58 -22.82 -6.94
CA MET A 426 14.09 -21.56 -6.44
C MET A 426 14.98 -21.69 -5.19
N ILE A 427 15.39 -22.90 -4.87
CA ILE A 427 16.35 -23.14 -3.77
C ILE A 427 17.60 -22.25 -3.90
N PRO A 428 18.24 -22.07 -5.09
CA PRO A 428 19.43 -21.23 -5.21
C PRO A 428 19.18 -19.76 -4.86
N ALA A 429 18.07 -19.17 -5.32
CA ALA A 429 17.77 -17.75 -5.09
C ALA A 429 17.53 -17.46 -3.61
N SER A 430 16.77 -18.32 -2.91
CA SER A 430 16.51 -18.18 -1.50
C SER A 430 17.77 -18.41 -0.64
N ILE A 431 18.63 -19.35 -1.01
CA ILE A 431 19.92 -19.59 -0.33
C ILE A 431 20.83 -18.40 -0.54
N ILE A 432 20.94 -17.88 -1.76
CA ILE A 432 21.77 -16.69 -2.06
C ILE A 432 21.30 -15.48 -1.25
N THR A 433 19.99 -15.22 -1.21
CA THR A 433 19.47 -14.10 -0.41
C THR A 433 19.75 -14.26 1.07
N LEU A 434 19.62 -15.46 1.63
CA LEU A 434 19.95 -15.75 3.02
C LEU A 434 21.45 -15.60 3.30
N ILE A 435 22.32 -16.10 2.42
CA ILE A 435 23.78 -15.96 2.57
C ILE A 435 24.16 -14.49 2.54
N ILE A 436 23.65 -13.72 1.59
CA ILE A 436 23.93 -12.28 1.49
C ILE A 436 23.39 -11.55 2.72
N ALA A 437 22.17 -11.85 3.18
CA ALA A 437 21.60 -11.28 4.39
C ALA A 437 22.45 -11.61 5.62
N PHE A 438 22.96 -12.84 5.73
CA PHE A 438 23.86 -13.27 6.79
C PHE A 438 25.20 -12.52 6.74
N ILE A 439 25.83 -12.41 5.56
CA ILE A 439 27.10 -11.69 5.39
C ILE A 439 26.95 -10.22 5.76
N ILE A 440 25.87 -9.56 5.29
CA ILE A 440 25.61 -8.16 5.60
C ILE A 440 25.24 -8.00 7.09
N GLY A 441 24.51 -8.94 7.69
CA GLY A 441 24.19 -8.95 9.12
C GLY A 441 25.42 -9.12 10.00
N PHE A 442 26.35 -10.00 9.59
CA PHE A 442 27.64 -10.17 10.27
C PHE A 442 28.55 -8.93 10.16
N ARG A 443 28.29 -8.09 9.14
CA ARG A 443 29.00 -6.83 8.94
C ARG A 443 28.88 -5.87 10.14
N SER A 444 27.80 -5.89 10.88
CA SER A 444 27.66 -5.06 12.10
C SER A 444 28.70 -5.45 13.16
N VAL A 445 29.09 -6.72 13.21
CA VAL A 445 30.17 -7.25 14.04
C VAL A 445 31.53 -6.86 13.43
N TRP A 446 31.68 -7.03 12.12
CA TRP A 446 32.91 -6.67 11.39
C TRP A 446 33.16 -5.17 11.41
N LEU A 447 32.15 -4.32 11.21
CA LEU A 447 32.30 -2.88 11.28
C LEU A 447 32.69 -2.38 12.67
N ARG A 448 32.22 -3.01 13.76
CA ARG A 448 32.73 -2.71 15.11
C ARG A 448 34.22 -3.03 15.23
N PHE A 449 34.70 -4.08 14.57
CA PHE A 449 36.12 -4.40 14.51
C PHE A 449 36.92 -3.42 13.62
N PHE A 450 36.33 -2.93 12.50
CA PHE A 450 36.99 -2.03 11.57
C PHE A 450 36.84 -0.54 11.89
N THR A 451 35.81 -0.11 12.63
CA THR A 451 35.59 1.31 12.98
C THR A 451 36.57 1.85 14.01
N GLN A 452 37.32 1.00 14.67
CA GLN A 452 38.34 1.47 15.63
C GLN A 452 39.63 1.99 14.96
N THR A 453 39.86 1.82 13.67
CA THR A 453 41.19 2.06 13.11
C THR A 453 41.33 2.74 11.72
N ASN A 454 40.25 3.13 11.01
CA ASN A 454 40.50 3.61 9.62
C ASN A 454 39.72 4.86 9.20
N THR A 455 40.43 5.98 9.07
CA THR A 455 40.00 7.25 8.44
C THR A 455 39.55 7.10 6.98
N PHE A 456 40.05 6.11 6.24
CA PHE A 456 39.68 5.81 4.85
C PHE A 456 38.20 5.35 4.73
N PHE A 457 37.74 4.53 5.65
CA PHE A 457 36.33 4.07 5.64
C PHE A 457 35.33 5.18 6.02
N SER A 458 35.71 6.15 6.85
CA SER A 458 34.85 7.29 7.15
C SER A 458 34.69 8.21 5.94
N TRP A 459 35.76 8.46 5.20
CA TRP A 459 35.75 9.25 3.97
C TRP A 459 34.88 8.58 2.87
N PHE A 460 35.07 7.27 2.64
CA PHE A 460 34.26 6.53 1.67
C PHE A 460 32.77 6.53 2.04
N ARG A 461 32.46 6.41 3.32
CA ARG A 461 31.10 6.51 3.84
C ARG A 461 30.49 7.89 3.58
N GLU A 462 31.20 8.96 3.81
CA GLU A 462 30.72 10.33 3.56
C GLU A 462 30.47 10.60 2.09
N ILE A 463 31.37 10.17 1.21
CA ILE A 463 31.19 10.26 -0.23
C ILE A 463 29.95 9.45 -0.65
N PHE A 464 29.84 8.21 -0.20
CA PHE A 464 28.69 7.37 -0.52
C PHE A 464 27.38 7.99 -0.02
N PHE A 465 27.35 8.52 1.20
CA PHE A 465 26.19 9.23 1.72
C PHE A 465 25.86 10.50 0.93
N THR A 466 26.86 11.21 0.47
CA THR A 466 26.67 12.42 -0.33
C THR A 466 26.12 12.07 -1.70
N ILE A 467 26.71 11.10 -2.38
CA ILE A 467 26.22 10.56 -3.66
C ILE A 467 24.80 10.03 -3.49
N TRP A 468 24.54 9.27 -2.42
CA TRP A 468 23.21 8.75 -2.10
C TRP A 468 22.18 9.86 -1.87
N LYS A 469 22.55 10.92 -1.16
CA LYS A 469 21.67 12.10 -0.98
C LYS A 469 21.37 12.82 -2.28
N ILE A 470 22.38 13.02 -3.14
CA ILE A 470 22.20 13.65 -4.46
C ILE A 470 21.32 12.76 -5.35
N PHE A 471 21.60 11.47 -5.37
CA PHE A 471 20.81 10.48 -6.11
C PHE A 471 19.35 10.46 -5.66
N LEU A 472 19.12 10.42 -4.35
CA LEU A 472 17.77 10.52 -3.79
C LEU A 472 17.10 11.85 -4.13
N TRP A 473 17.81 12.97 -4.09
CA TRP A 473 17.27 14.29 -4.42
C TRP A 473 16.80 14.35 -5.88
N ILE A 474 17.56 13.78 -6.81
CA ILE A 474 17.20 13.70 -8.23
C ILE A 474 15.98 12.81 -8.42
N ILE A 475 15.98 11.61 -7.85
CA ILE A 475 14.93 10.60 -8.04
C ILE A 475 13.63 10.96 -7.32
N GLN A 476 13.72 11.64 -6.19
CA GLN A 476 12.58 12.15 -5.43
C GLN A 476 11.84 13.26 -6.14
N PHE A 477 12.37 13.77 -7.25
CA PHE A 477 11.83 14.94 -7.93
C PHE A 477 11.58 16.13 -6.98
N ARG A 478 12.40 16.27 -5.91
CA ARG A 478 12.28 17.40 -4.98
C ARG A 478 12.40 18.76 -5.66
N TRP A 479 13.08 18.80 -6.79
CA TRP A 479 13.12 19.98 -7.63
C TRP A 479 11.75 20.34 -8.25
N LEU A 480 10.79 19.37 -8.29
CA LEU A 480 9.41 19.64 -8.69
C LEU A 480 8.56 20.27 -7.58
N GLU A 481 9.01 20.26 -6.31
CA GLU A 481 8.27 20.92 -5.22
C GLU A 481 8.04 22.40 -5.51
N ALA A 482 9.03 23.11 -6.04
CA ALA A 482 8.91 24.52 -6.37
C ALA A 482 7.95 24.79 -7.56
N PRO A 483 8.03 24.11 -8.72
CA PRO A 483 7.06 24.25 -9.81
C PRO A 483 5.64 23.84 -9.41
N ILE A 484 5.48 22.74 -8.67
CA ILE A 484 4.16 22.29 -8.20
C ILE A 484 3.57 23.30 -7.21
N GLY A 485 4.36 23.79 -6.26
CA GLY A 485 3.94 24.85 -5.35
C GLY A 485 3.51 26.13 -6.09
N TRP A 486 4.21 26.49 -7.16
CA TRP A 486 3.82 27.63 -7.99
C TRP A 486 2.48 27.41 -8.72
N ILE A 487 2.27 26.21 -9.29
CA ILE A 487 1.01 25.82 -9.91
C ILE A 487 -0.14 25.81 -8.88
N MET A 488 0.09 25.24 -7.71
CA MET A 488 -0.91 25.18 -6.65
C MET A 488 -1.27 26.57 -6.11
N ASN A 489 -0.29 27.45 -5.95
CA ASN A 489 -0.54 28.84 -5.58
C ASN A 489 -1.32 29.59 -6.67
N GLY A 490 -1.04 29.34 -7.95
CA GLY A 490 -1.82 29.88 -9.06
C GLY A 490 -3.26 29.36 -9.07
N LEU A 491 -3.47 28.07 -8.84
CA LEU A 491 -4.79 27.47 -8.71
C LEU A 491 -5.55 28.02 -7.49
N SER A 492 -4.88 28.15 -6.35
CA SER A 492 -5.46 28.77 -5.15
C SER A 492 -5.91 30.19 -5.43
N ALA A 493 -5.10 31.01 -6.11
CA ALA A 493 -5.47 32.38 -6.47
C ALA A 493 -6.69 32.42 -7.41
N ILE A 494 -6.81 31.46 -8.34
CA ILE A 494 -7.98 31.33 -9.20
C ILE A 494 -9.22 30.92 -8.38
N ILE A 495 -9.09 29.96 -7.48
CA ILE A 495 -10.17 29.51 -6.60
C ILE A 495 -10.61 30.66 -5.68
N ASP A 496 -9.66 31.39 -5.09
CA ASP A 496 -9.94 32.54 -4.23
C ASP A 496 -10.63 33.68 -5.03
N PHE A 497 -10.22 33.90 -6.28
CA PHE A 497 -10.90 34.83 -7.16
C PHE A 497 -12.33 34.39 -7.46
N ILE A 498 -12.54 33.11 -7.80
CA ILE A 498 -13.87 32.55 -8.06
C ILE A 498 -14.73 32.60 -6.80
N SER A 499 -14.19 32.16 -5.63
CA SER A 499 -14.93 32.20 -4.37
C SER A 499 -15.25 33.62 -3.95
N GLY A 500 -14.36 34.57 -4.19
CA GLY A 500 -14.61 35.99 -3.97
C GLY A 500 -15.78 36.53 -4.77
N ILE A 501 -15.97 36.05 -6.02
CA ILE A 501 -17.16 36.38 -6.83
C ILE A 501 -18.44 35.80 -6.20
N PHE A 502 -18.36 34.58 -5.60
CA PHE A 502 -19.52 33.92 -4.99
C PHE A 502 -19.82 34.38 -3.56
N GLU A 503 -18.83 34.91 -2.84
CA GLU A 503 -18.96 35.46 -1.48
C GLU A 503 -19.36 36.93 -1.44
N ALA A 504 -19.19 37.65 -2.56
CA ALA A 504 -19.64 39.04 -2.69
C ALA A 504 -21.18 39.15 -2.53
N PRO A 505 -21.74 40.30 -2.14
CA PRO A 505 -23.18 40.49 -1.95
C PRO A 505 -24.06 40.08 -3.10
N GLY A 506 -23.52 39.99 -4.34
CA GLY A 506 -24.17 39.43 -5.52
C GLY A 506 -24.05 37.92 -5.67
N GLY A 507 -23.30 37.23 -4.82
CA GLY A 507 -22.98 35.79 -4.96
C GLY A 507 -24.20 34.87 -4.82
N ILE A 508 -25.26 35.33 -4.16
CA ILE A 508 -26.54 34.60 -4.09
C ILE A 508 -27.15 34.46 -5.49
N LEU A 509 -27.11 35.50 -6.31
CA LEU A 509 -27.61 35.46 -7.68
C LEU A 509 -26.83 34.45 -8.54
N TRP A 510 -25.50 34.37 -8.40
CA TRP A 510 -24.68 33.39 -9.12
C TRP A 510 -24.96 31.95 -8.69
N LYS A 511 -25.18 31.70 -7.39
CA LYS A 511 -25.59 30.38 -6.89
C LYS A 511 -26.93 29.92 -7.48
N PHE A 512 -27.90 30.83 -7.58
CA PHE A 512 -29.18 30.57 -8.24
C PHE A 512 -29.01 30.33 -9.75
N LEU A 513 -28.19 31.11 -10.43
CA LEU A 513 -27.94 30.94 -11.88
C LEU A 513 -27.30 29.58 -12.18
N ILE A 514 -26.30 29.16 -11.41
CA ILE A 514 -25.68 27.85 -11.55
C ILE A 514 -26.66 26.73 -11.25
N LEU A 515 -27.48 26.87 -10.18
CA LEU A 515 -28.52 25.91 -9.87
C LEU A 515 -29.52 25.75 -11.02
N ILE A 516 -29.91 26.85 -11.66
CA ILE A 516 -30.80 26.86 -12.81
C ILE A 516 -30.11 26.15 -14.01
N ILE A 517 -28.83 26.46 -14.30
CA ILE A 517 -28.09 25.81 -15.40
C ILE A 517 -27.95 24.29 -15.13
N VAL A 518 -27.62 23.89 -13.91
CA VAL A 518 -27.54 22.46 -13.54
C VAL A 518 -28.91 21.78 -13.67
N LEU A 519 -29.99 22.44 -13.23
CA LEU A 519 -31.35 21.95 -13.42
C LEU A 519 -31.71 21.79 -14.91
N PHE A 520 -31.38 22.76 -15.77
CA PHE A 520 -31.59 22.64 -17.22
C PHE A 520 -30.78 21.48 -17.81
N LEU A 521 -29.52 21.29 -17.40
CA LEU A 521 -28.69 20.17 -17.83
C LEU A 521 -29.20 18.81 -17.38
N VAL A 522 -29.75 18.73 -16.16
CA VAL A 522 -30.29 17.48 -15.59
C VAL A 522 -31.66 17.13 -16.16
N ILE A 523 -32.48 18.14 -16.49
CA ILE A 523 -33.83 17.92 -17.05
C ILE A 523 -33.76 17.66 -18.56
N GLY A 524 -32.61 17.91 -19.21
CA GLY A 524 -32.42 17.56 -20.62
C GLY A 524 -33.21 18.46 -21.60
N ILE A 525 -33.48 19.70 -21.21
CA ILE A 525 -34.11 20.71 -22.08
C ILE A 525 -33.02 21.61 -22.64
#